data_94a59fa5f0567e42ff89728b5609bba0
#
_entry.id   94a59fa5f0567e42ff89728b5609bba0
#
_cell.length_a   1.000
_cell.length_b   1.000
_cell.length_c   1.000
_cell.angle_alpha   90.00
_cell.angle_beta   90.00
_cell.angle_gamma   90.00
#
_symmetry.space_group_name_H-M   'P 1'
#
loop_
_entity.id
_entity.type
_entity.pdbx_description
1 polymer ?
#
loop_
_entity_poly.entity_id
_entity_poly.type
_entity_poly.pdbx_seq_one_letter_code
_entity_poly.pdbx_strand_id
1 'polypeptide(L)'
;MRVLVTGASGHFGPMVCRSFLRDGADVRVLLHRRKVKGLGTAVETMWGDITQPDSVKRAVEGVDAVVHMAAIVEPMTERKPELASRVNVGGTRTIINAIRDMGVSIPFVYISSASVFGPTPDATECLHPDRNFCNPATVYARTKLEAENLIRESSIDYVILRFAPVPYEKISYSDMKAQMFIIPLENRIEFCHPEDATLAILKSVKHFGTVKCKTLMISGGPSQRIRYKDLVDTALGTFGLPLPPDYKFAKEPFALDWYDTSESQELLNYQKKTLDDYSKDLAAKFPSPMITLMQRFIGPSLGKYIVRLM
;
A
#
# COMPACT_ATOMS: atom_id res chain seq x y z
N MET A 1 24.91 -0.17 -0.93
CA MET A 1 23.90 -0.33 0.14
C MET A 1 23.09 -1.57 -0.17
N ARG A 2 22.96 -2.47 0.80
CA ARG A 2 22.12 -3.68 0.69
C ARG A 2 20.82 -3.51 1.47
N VAL A 3 19.68 -3.69 0.82
CA VAL A 3 18.36 -3.51 1.44
C VAL A 3 17.60 -4.84 1.47
N LEU A 4 17.18 -5.25 2.67
CA LEU A 4 16.25 -6.37 2.81
C LEU A 4 14.82 -5.88 2.55
N VAL A 5 14.12 -6.53 1.63
CA VAL A 5 12.70 -6.28 1.35
C VAL A 5 11.89 -7.53 1.69
N THR A 6 11.02 -7.45 2.69
CA THR A 6 10.03 -8.48 2.96
C THR A 6 8.71 -8.14 2.26
N GLY A 7 7.93 -9.14 1.88
CA GLY A 7 6.71 -8.90 1.11
C GLY A 7 6.94 -8.60 -0.38
N ALA A 8 8.16 -8.79 -0.87
CA ALA A 8 8.56 -8.50 -2.25
C ALA A 8 7.76 -9.25 -3.33
N SER A 9 7.14 -10.39 -3.01
CA SER A 9 6.27 -11.14 -3.93
C SER A 9 4.81 -10.66 -3.96
N GLY A 10 4.47 -9.65 -3.13
CA GLY A 10 3.17 -8.99 -3.14
C GLY A 10 2.98 -8.07 -4.36
N HIS A 11 1.80 -7.46 -4.47
CA HIS A 11 1.44 -6.61 -5.63
C HIS A 11 2.40 -5.42 -5.82
N PHE A 12 2.78 -4.77 -4.73
CA PHE A 12 3.63 -3.59 -4.72
C PHE A 12 5.14 -3.91 -4.66
N GLY A 13 5.50 -5.07 -4.12
CA GLY A 13 6.88 -5.47 -3.87
C GLY A 13 7.82 -5.42 -5.08
N PRO A 14 7.43 -5.92 -6.26
CA PRO A 14 8.31 -5.86 -7.44
C PRO A 14 8.66 -4.43 -7.87
N MET A 15 7.77 -3.46 -7.67
CA MET A 15 8.05 -2.04 -7.98
C MET A 15 9.07 -1.47 -7.00
N VAL A 16 8.90 -1.75 -5.70
CA VAL A 16 9.84 -1.31 -4.68
C VAL A 16 11.23 -1.90 -4.93
N CYS A 17 11.34 -3.21 -5.19
CA CYS A 17 12.62 -3.83 -5.53
C CYS A 17 13.27 -3.18 -6.77
N ARG A 18 12.50 -2.95 -7.85
CA ARG A 18 13.01 -2.26 -9.05
C ARG A 18 13.49 -0.85 -8.77
N SER A 19 12.81 -0.13 -7.87
CA SER A 19 13.22 1.24 -7.50
C SER A 19 14.59 1.24 -6.82
N PHE A 20 14.81 0.34 -5.86
CA PHE A 20 16.11 0.18 -5.19
C PHE A 20 17.22 -0.27 -6.15
N LEU A 21 16.94 -1.24 -7.04
CA LEU A 21 17.89 -1.68 -8.06
C LEU A 21 18.29 -0.55 -9.01
N ARG A 22 17.35 0.27 -9.47
CA ARG A 22 17.63 1.44 -10.32
C ARG A 22 18.45 2.52 -9.60
N ASP A 23 18.32 2.62 -8.29
CA ASP A 23 19.11 3.53 -7.45
C ASP A 23 20.51 2.94 -7.10
N GLY A 24 20.84 1.76 -7.62
CA GLY A 24 22.14 1.11 -7.44
C GLY A 24 22.30 0.35 -6.13
N ALA A 25 21.20 0.02 -5.44
CA ALA A 25 21.25 -0.80 -4.24
C ALA A 25 21.26 -2.30 -4.58
N ASP A 26 21.95 -3.09 -3.75
CA ASP A 26 21.77 -4.53 -3.71
C ASP A 26 20.45 -4.85 -2.98
N VAL A 27 19.59 -5.62 -3.62
CA VAL A 27 18.29 -5.98 -3.03
C VAL A 27 18.29 -7.44 -2.63
N ARG A 28 18.12 -7.69 -1.33
CA ARG A 28 17.82 -9.00 -0.77
C ARG A 28 16.33 -9.11 -0.52
N VAL A 29 15.71 -10.25 -0.86
CA VAL A 29 14.29 -10.52 -0.61
C VAL A 29 14.12 -11.77 0.26
N LEU A 30 13.28 -11.66 1.30
CA LEU A 30 12.84 -12.83 2.06
C LEU A 30 11.48 -13.27 1.53
N LEU A 31 11.44 -14.47 0.96
CA LEU A 31 10.28 -15.05 0.28
C LEU A 31 9.78 -16.29 1.01
N HIS A 32 8.45 -16.40 1.22
CA HIS A 32 7.87 -17.57 1.86
C HIS A 32 7.51 -18.66 0.83
N ARG A 33 6.65 -18.37 -0.14
CA ARG A 33 6.11 -19.38 -1.09
C ARG A 33 6.17 -18.97 -2.55
N ARG A 34 6.27 -17.69 -2.84
CA ARG A 34 6.18 -17.16 -4.20
C ARG A 34 7.41 -16.37 -4.58
N LYS A 35 7.91 -16.59 -5.79
CA LYS A 35 8.99 -15.78 -6.38
C LYS A 35 8.51 -14.37 -6.71
N VAL A 36 9.45 -13.43 -6.74
CA VAL A 36 9.18 -12.07 -7.22
C VAL A 36 9.12 -12.11 -8.74
N LYS A 37 8.04 -11.62 -9.32
CA LYS A 37 7.87 -11.61 -10.78
C LYS A 37 8.76 -10.57 -11.44
N GLY A 38 9.44 -10.96 -12.52
CA GLY A 38 10.17 -10.05 -13.41
C GLY A 38 11.47 -9.46 -12.83
N LEU A 39 12.05 -10.07 -11.79
CA LEU A 39 13.35 -9.64 -11.23
C LEU A 39 14.46 -10.69 -11.39
N GLY A 40 14.11 -11.96 -11.57
CA GLY A 40 15.09 -13.04 -11.84
C GLY A 40 16.27 -13.04 -10.85
N THR A 41 17.49 -13.02 -11.39
CA THR A 41 18.74 -12.98 -10.64
C THR A 41 19.18 -11.58 -10.20
N ALA A 42 18.40 -10.53 -10.51
CA ALA A 42 18.74 -9.16 -10.11
C ALA A 42 18.59 -8.93 -8.60
N VAL A 43 17.94 -9.85 -7.88
CA VAL A 43 17.78 -9.79 -6.42
C VAL A 43 18.36 -11.05 -5.77
N GLU A 44 19.00 -10.88 -4.62
CA GLU A 44 19.39 -11.99 -3.76
C GLU A 44 18.14 -12.57 -3.10
N THR A 45 17.82 -13.82 -3.43
CA THR A 45 16.62 -14.49 -2.93
C THR A 45 16.94 -15.40 -1.75
N MET A 46 16.32 -15.14 -0.61
CA MET A 46 16.32 -16.03 0.55
C MET A 46 14.91 -16.60 0.76
N TRP A 47 14.86 -17.91 0.99
CA TRP A 47 13.60 -18.59 1.32
C TRP A 47 13.46 -18.75 2.82
N GLY A 48 12.30 -18.38 3.35
CA GLY A 48 12.02 -18.47 4.79
C GLY A 48 10.65 -17.88 5.15
N ASP A 49 10.32 -17.99 6.42
CA ASP A 49 9.10 -17.45 7.01
C ASP A 49 9.45 -16.32 7.98
N ILE A 50 8.78 -15.17 7.86
CA ILE A 50 9.01 -14.03 8.76
C ILE A 50 8.64 -14.31 10.21
N THR A 51 7.85 -15.37 10.47
CA THR A 51 7.50 -15.81 11.82
C THR A 51 8.55 -16.73 12.46
N GLN A 52 9.59 -17.10 11.70
CA GLN A 52 10.66 -18.00 12.15
C GLN A 52 11.97 -17.20 12.42
N PRO A 53 12.43 -17.14 13.69
CA PRO A 53 13.60 -16.33 14.07
C PRO A 53 14.85 -16.61 13.22
N ASP A 54 15.19 -17.87 12.99
CA ASP A 54 16.40 -18.24 12.22
C ASP A 54 16.34 -17.79 10.76
N SER A 55 15.14 -17.82 10.14
CA SER A 55 14.94 -17.32 8.79
C SER A 55 15.18 -15.82 8.70
N VAL A 56 14.64 -15.08 9.68
CA VAL A 56 14.75 -13.62 9.73
C VAL A 56 16.15 -13.18 10.09
N LYS A 57 16.79 -13.84 11.07
CA LYS A 57 18.18 -13.54 11.47
C LYS A 57 19.13 -13.62 10.27
N ARG A 58 19.09 -14.74 9.52
CA ARG A 58 19.90 -14.87 8.30
C ARG A 58 19.58 -13.80 7.24
N ALA A 59 18.30 -13.41 7.13
CA ALA A 59 17.90 -12.40 6.15
C ALA A 59 18.39 -10.99 6.50
N VAL A 60 18.42 -10.65 7.79
CA VAL A 60 18.87 -9.34 8.30
C VAL A 60 20.40 -9.23 8.35
N GLU A 61 21.12 -10.34 8.40
CA GLU A 61 22.57 -10.34 8.50
C GLU A 61 23.24 -9.66 7.29
N GLY A 62 24.06 -8.64 7.55
CA GLY A 62 24.82 -7.91 6.53
C GLY A 62 23.98 -7.01 5.62
N VAL A 63 22.80 -6.58 6.06
CA VAL A 63 22.03 -5.56 5.35
C VAL A 63 22.16 -4.18 5.99
N ASP A 64 22.08 -3.13 5.19
CA ASP A 64 22.18 -1.74 5.61
C ASP A 64 20.80 -1.13 5.96
N ALA A 65 19.70 -1.74 5.51
CA ALA A 65 18.34 -1.31 5.82
C ALA A 65 17.33 -2.44 5.63
N VAL A 66 16.20 -2.36 6.33
CA VAL A 66 15.06 -3.28 6.20
C VAL A 66 13.80 -2.52 5.80
N VAL A 67 13.18 -2.93 4.69
CA VAL A 67 11.84 -2.48 4.27
C VAL A 67 10.85 -3.61 4.50
N HIS A 68 9.98 -3.44 5.50
CA HIS A 68 9.04 -4.47 5.91
C HIS A 68 7.64 -4.19 5.36
N MET A 69 7.28 -4.91 4.29
CA MET A 69 5.98 -4.85 3.63
C MET A 69 5.18 -6.16 3.75
N ALA A 70 5.80 -7.22 4.28
CA ALA A 70 5.13 -8.52 4.38
C ALA A 70 3.94 -8.44 5.34
N ALA A 71 2.76 -8.72 4.84
CA ALA A 71 1.55 -8.80 5.63
C ALA A 71 0.51 -9.68 4.93
N ILE A 72 -0.37 -10.28 5.71
CA ILE A 72 -1.65 -10.78 5.23
C ILE A 72 -2.61 -9.59 5.20
N VAL A 73 -3.31 -9.43 4.08
CA VAL A 73 -4.26 -8.34 3.83
C VAL A 73 -5.69 -8.86 3.70
N GLU A 74 -6.65 -7.96 3.69
CA GLU A 74 -8.06 -8.28 3.41
C GLU A 74 -8.23 -8.93 2.03
N PRO A 75 -9.20 -9.83 1.87
CA PRO A 75 -10.16 -10.33 2.87
C PRO A 75 -9.63 -11.51 3.70
N MET A 76 -8.35 -11.89 3.56
CA MET A 76 -7.79 -13.07 4.23
C MET A 76 -7.66 -12.86 5.75
N THR A 77 -7.40 -11.63 6.20
CA THR A 77 -7.33 -11.27 7.62
C THR A 77 -8.63 -11.56 8.35
N GLU A 78 -9.77 -11.23 7.73
CA GLU A 78 -11.09 -11.47 8.31
C GLU A 78 -11.45 -12.96 8.35
N ARG A 79 -10.97 -13.72 7.36
CA ARG A 79 -11.20 -15.19 7.28
C ARG A 79 -10.29 -15.99 8.23
N LYS A 80 -9.10 -15.47 8.55
CA LYS A 80 -8.06 -16.16 9.33
C LYS A 80 -7.36 -15.18 10.29
N PRO A 81 -8.07 -14.67 11.30
CA PRO A 81 -7.55 -13.61 12.18
C PRO A 81 -6.31 -14.03 12.99
N GLU A 82 -6.25 -15.30 13.47
CA GLU A 82 -5.07 -15.78 14.20
C GLU A 82 -3.84 -15.87 13.29
N LEU A 83 -4.02 -16.26 12.04
CA LEU A 83 -2.92 -16.26 11.06
C LEU A 83 -2.48 -14.83 10.75
N ALA A 84 -3.42 -13.89 10.65
CA ALA A 84 -3.11 -12.49 10.45
C ALA A 84 -2.29 -11.91 11.61
N SER A 85 -2.70 -12.13 12.86
CA SER A 85 -1.96 -11.69 14.05
C SER A 85 -0.57 -12.33 14.10
N ARG A 86 -0.47 -13.64 13.88
CA ARG A 86 0.82 -14.34 13.88
C ARG A 86 1.79 -13.80 12.82
N VAL A 87 1.32 -13.49 11.62
CA VAL A 87 2.17 -13.02 10.52
C VAL A 87 2.41 -11.52 10.63
N ASN A 88 1.36 -10.70 10.79
CA ASN A 88 1.50 -9.24 10.75
C ASN A 88 2.17 -8.69 12.02
N VAL A 89 1.79 -9.22 13.18
CA VAL A 89 2.32 -8.77 14.48
C VAL A 89 3.53 -9.62 14.89
N GLY A 90 3.38 -10.95 14.90
CA GLY A 90 4.46 -11.86 15.25
C GLY A 90 5.65 -11.78 14.32
N GLY A 91 5.42 -11.70 13.00
CA GLY A 91 6.46 -11.50 12.01
C GLY A 91 7.21 -10.17 12.19
N THR A 92 6.49 -9.07 12.45
CA THR A 92 7.11 -7.78 12.77
C THR A 92 7.96 -7.86 14.02
N ARG A 93 7.47 -8.50 15.10
CA ARG A 93 8.23 -8.74 16.33
C ARG A 93 9.52 -9.53 16.06
N THR A 94 9.45 -10.55 15.21
CA THR A 94 10.64 -11.36 14.86
C THR A 94 11.69 -10.52 14.14
N ILE A 95 11.29 -9.62 13.23
CA ILE A 95 12.21 -8.71 12.54
C ILE A 95 12.83 -7.71 13.51
N ILE A 96 12.03 -7.10 14.39
CA ILE A 96 12.53 -6.19 15.45
C ILE A 96 13.60 -6.87 16.29
N ASN A 97 13.32 -8.09 16.76
CA ASN A 97 14.29 -8.86 17.56
C ASN A 97 15.58 -9.15 16.78
N ALA A 98 15.47 -9.57 15.52
CA ALA A 98 16.63 -9.84 14.69
C ALA A 98 17.48 -8.58 14.46
N ILE A 99 16.87 -7.42 14.21
CA ILE A 99 17.58 -6.13 14.07
C ILE A 99 18.29 -5.78 15.38
N ARG A 100 17.61 -5.87 16.52
CA ARG A 100 18.18 -5.59 17.83
C ARG A 100 19.37 -6.50 18.14
N ASP A 101 19.26 -7.78 17.82
CA ASP A 101 20.29 -8.79 18.08
C ASP A 101 21.56 -8.59 17.23
N MET A 102 21.51 -7.80 16.15
CA MET A 102 22.70 -7.41 15.36
C MET A 102 23.61 -6.45 16.15
N GLY A 103 23.12 -5.76 17.17
CA GLY A 103 23.92 -4.82 17.97
C GLY A 103 24.36 -3.54 17.24
N VAL A 104 23.83 -3.31 16.03
CA VAL A 104 24.10 -2.12 15.21
C VAL A 104 22.78 -1.48 14.78
N SER A 105 22.80 -0.17 14.54
CA SER A 105 21.60 0.53 14.04
C SER A 105 21.36 0.17 12.57
N ILE A 106 20.25 -0.52 12.31
CA ILE A 106 19.77 -0.85 10.98
C ILE A 106 18.45 -0.09 10.76
N PRO A 107 18.38 0.87 9.81
CA PRO A 107 17.16 1.54 9.42
C PRO A 107 16.01 0.58 9.14
N PHE A 108 14.91 0.73 9.88
CA PHE A 108 13.71 -0.09 9.71
C PHE A 108 12.55 0.74 9.17
N VAL A 109 12.16 0.51 7.92
CA VAL A 109 11.03 1.15 7.26
C VAL A 109 9.84 0.20 7.29
N TYR A 110 8.83 0.53 8.08
CA TYR A 110 7.61 -0.27 8.22
C TYR A 110 6.47 0.29 7.38
N ILE A 111 5.87 -0.56 6.56
CA ILE A 111 4.70 -0.18 5.75
C ILE A 111 3.42 -0.49 6.52
N SER A 112 2.83 0.56 7.06
CA SER A 112 1.52 0.55 7.70
C SER A 112 0.40 0.98 6.74
N SER A 113 -0.76 1.30 7.26
CA SER A 113 -1.95 1.64 6.49
C SER A 113 -2.75 2.77 7.15
N ALA A 114 -3.33 3.64 6.35
CA ALA A 114 -4.29 4.63 6.80
C ALA A 114 -5.57 4.01 7.41
N SER A 115 -5.87 2.75 7.10
CA SER A 115 -7.01 2.02 7.70
C SER A 115 -6.98 1.94 9.23
N VAL A 116 -5.83 2.22 9.87
CA VAL A 116 -5.71 2.30 11.33
C VAL A 116 -6.58 3.39 11.94
N PHE A 117 -6.92 4.44 11.20
CA PHE A 117 -7.84 5.48 11.66
C PHE A 117 -9.29 4.99 11.78
N GLY A 118 -9.67 3.96 10.99
CA GLY A 118 -11.06 3.51 10.88
C GLY A 118 -11.91 4.50 10.06
N PRO A 119 -13.26 4.30 10.05
CA PRO A 119 -14.18 5.24 9.43
C PRO A 119 -14.23 6.57 10.20
N THR A 120 -14.18 7.68 9.47
CA THR A 120 -14.15 9.05 10.01
C THR A 120 -15.19 9.94 9.33
N PRO A 121 -16.51 9.59 9.41
CA PRO A 121 -17.57 10.29 8.65
C PRO A 121 -17.70 11.77 9.01
N ASP A 122 -17.37 12.12 10.24
CA ASP A 122 -17.51 13.49 10.77
C ASP A 122 -16.21 14.31 10.68
N ALA A 123 -15.16 13.76 10.04
CA ALA A 123 -13.92 14.49 9.89
C ALA A 123 -14.11 15.71 8.97
N THR A 124 -13.81 16.90 9.50
CA THR A 124 -13.87 18.17 8.76
C THR A 124 -12.52 18.52 8.15
N GLU A 125 -11.43 18.08 8.79
CA GLU A 125 -10.06 18.31 8.38
C GLU A 125 -9.41 17.04 7.81
N CYS A 126 -8.18 17.16 7.33
CA CYS A 126 -7.36 16.02 6.92
C CYS A 126 -6.82 15.28 8.15
N LEU A 127 -6.78 13.96 8.07
CA LEU A 127 -6.30 13.12 9.17
C LEU A 127 -4.77 13.24 9.30
N HIS A 128 -4.32 13.63 10.49
CA HIS A 128 -2.90 13.74 10.84
C HIS A 128 -2.43 12.50 11.61
N PRO A 129 -1.24 11.94 11.33
CA PRO A 129 -0.79 10.68 11.92
C PRO A 129 -0.67 10.72 13.46
N ASP A 130 -0.31 11.87 14.03
CA ASP A 130 -0.05 12.00 15.48
C ASP A 130 -1.18 12.70 16.25
N ARG A 131 -2.11 13.40 15.56
CA ARG A 131 -3.19 14.16 16.22
C ARG A 131 -4.51 13.43 16.23
N ASN A 132 -4.76 12.58 15.23
CA ASN A 132 -6.01 11.87 15.14
C ASN A 132 -5.94 10.50 15.82
N PHE A 133 -6.99 10.20 16.58
CA PHE A 133 -7.11 8.91 17.25
C PHE A 133 -7.27 7.77 16.24
N CYS A 134 -6.57 6.66 16.48
CA CYS A 134 -6.71 5.44 15.69
C CYS A 134 -7.84 4.58 16.25
N ASN A 135 -8.82 4.25 15.41
CA ASN A 135 -9.97 3.39 15.75
C ASN A 135 -10.16 2.29 14.68
N PRO A 136 -9.25 1.31 14.61
CA PRO A 136 -9.23 0.31 13.54
C PRO A 136 -10.48 -0.57 13.57
N ALA A 137 -11.25 -0.57 12.47
CA ALA A 137 -12.50 -1.33 12.36
C ALA A 137 -12.28 -2.80 11.96
N THR A 138 -11.23 -3.10 11.18
CA THR A 138 -10.97 -4.44 10.61
C THR A 138 -9.84 -5.17 11.33
N VAL A 139 -9.76 -6.50 11.18
CA VAL A 139 -8.63 -7.30 11.71
C VAL A 139 -7.31 -6.82 11.10
N TYR A 140 -7.31 -6.53 9.81
CA TYR A 140 -6.13 -5.98 9.14
C TYR A 140 -5.64 -4.70 9.82
N ALA A 141 -6.52 -3.72 9.97
CA ALA A 141 -6.19 -2.43 10.56
C ALA A 141 -5.70 -2.58 12.03
N ARG A 142 -6.36 -3.45 12.83
CA ARG A 142 -5.93 -3.77 14.20
C ARG A 142 -4.52 -4.36 14.23
N THR A 143 -4.22 -5.34 13.37
CA THR A 143 -2.87 -5.94 13.32
C THR A 143 -1.80 -4.94 12.87
N LYS A 144 -2.13 -3.99 11.99
CA LYS A 144 -1.22 -2.91 11.60
C LYS A 144 -0.92 -1.97 12.76
N LEU A 145 -1.95 -1.53 13.49
CA LEU A 145 -1.78 -0.65 14.65
C LEU A 145 -1.00 -1.34 15.79
N GLU A 146 -1.27 -2.62 16.04
CA GLU A 146 -0.55 -3.40 17.04
C GLU A 146 0.96 -3.53 16.67
N ALA A 147 1.25 -3.75 15.41
CA ALA A 147 2.63 -3.78 14.92
C ALA A 147 3.33 -2.41 15.04
N GLU A 148 2.61 -1.30 14.76
CA GLU A 148 3.13 0.05 15.00
C GLU A 148 3.50 0.28 16.47
N ASN A 149 2.65 -0.17 17.41
CA ASN A 149 2.92 -0.04 18.84
C ASN A 149 4.17 -0.83 19.25
N LEU A 150 4.30 -2.08 18.78
CA LEU A 150 5.52 -2.86 18.99
C LEU A 150 6.79 -2.17 18.48
N ILE A 151 6.70 -1.50 17.32
CA ILE A 151 7.82 -0.76 16.74
C ILE A 151 8.17 0.44 17.61
N ARG A 152 7.17 1.24 18.04
CA ARG A 152 7.39 2.42 18.91
C ARG A 152 7.98 2.05 20.28
N GLU A 153 7.58 0.92 20.82
CA GLU A 153 8.07 0.39 22.10
C GLU A 153 9.46 -0.27 21.98
N SER A 154 9.93 -0.50 20.75
CA SER A 154 11.23 -1.11 20.50
C SER A 154 12.37 -0.09 20.61
N SER A 155 13.57 -0.58 20.87
CA SER A 155 14.80 0.25 20.91
C SER A 155 15.48 0.40 19.55
N ILE A 156 14.86 -0.05 18.45
CA ILE A 156 15.45 0.05 17.11
C ILE A 156 15.13 1.39 16.45
N ASP A 157 15.93 1.76 15.48
CA ASP A 157 15.69 2.93 14.65
C ASP A 157 14.65 2.62 13.56
N TYR A 158 13.55 3.37 13.54
CA TYR A 158 12.42 3.08 12.63
C TYR A 158 11.84 4.32 11.96
N VAL A 159 11.07 4.11 10.90
CA VAL A 159 10.03 5.01 10.39
C VAL A 159 8.79 4.19 10.04
N ILE A 160 7.62 4.68 10.42
CA ILE A 160 6.33 4.08 10.10
C ILE A 160 5.70 4.89 8.97
N LEU A 161 5.39 4.24 7.86
CA LEU A 161 4.72 4.85 6.72
C LEU A 161 3.28 4.34 6.66
N ARG A 162 2.30 5.19 7.02
CA ARG A 162 0.86 4.89 6.86
C ARG A 162 0.44 5.22 5.45
N PHE A 163 0.22 4.20 4.64
CA PHE A 163 -0.19 4.40 3.25
C PHE A 163 -1.70 4.58 3.13
N ALA A 164 -2.09 5.61 2.40
CA ALA A 164 -3.39 5.71 1.76
C ALA A 164 -3.56 4.58 0.72
N PRO A 165 -4.76 4.36 0.15
CA PRO A 165 -4.93 3.39 -0.91
C PRO A 165 -3.94 3.59 -2.05
N VAL A 166 -3.20 2.53 -2.38
CA VAL A 166 -2.33 2.47 -3.56
C VAL A 166 -3.02 1.58 -4.58
N PRO A 167 -3.51 2.12 -5.70
CA PRO A 167 -4.23 1.33 -6.70
C PRO A 167 -3.34 0.23 -7.28
N TYR A 168 -3.85 -0.99 -7.36
CA TYR A 168 -3.10 -2.13 -7.88
C TYR A 168 -3.01 -2.08 -9.39
N GLU A 169 -1.84 -2.46 -9.92
CA GLU A 169 -1.66 -2.60 -11.37
C GLU A 169 -2.44 -3.78 -11.98
N LYS A 170 -2.78 -4.77 -11.19
CA LYS A 170 -3.50 -5.98 -11.63
C LYS A 170 -4.58 -6.31 -10.62
N ILE A 171 -5.76 -5.79 -10.86
CA ILE A 171 -6.96 -6.20 -10.14
C ILE A 171 -7.69 -7.20 -11.05
N SER A 172 -8.06 -8.37 -10.54
CA SER A 172 -8.98 -9.24 -11.27
C SER A 172 -10.36 -8.57 -11.34
N TYR A 173 -11.12 -8.84 -12.39
CA TYR A 173 -12.48 -8.29 -12.52
C TYR A 173 -13.37 -8.63 -11.31
N SER A 174 -13.25 -9.85 -10.78
CA SER A 174 -13.99 -10.28 -9.59
C SER A 174 -13.61 -9.50 -8.33
N ASP A 175 -12.32 -9.21 -8.14
CA ASP A 175 -11.85 -8.46 -6.97
C ASP A 175 -12.22 -6.99 -7.09
N MET A 176 -12.13 -6.41 -8.29
CA MET A 176 -12.58 -5.05 -8.57
C MET A 176 -14.07 -4.89 -8.27
N LYS A 177 -14.92 -5.81 -8.77
CA LYS A 177 -16.36 -5.81 -8.50
C LYS A 177 -16.67 -5.91 -7.00
N ALA A 178 -16.00 -6.82 -6.29
CA ALA A 178 -16.23 -7.03 -4.87
C ALA A 178 -15.82 -5.81 -4.02
N GLN A 179 -14.75 -5.10 -4.41
CA GLN A 179 -14.23 -3.97 -3.65
C GLN A 179 -14.89 -2.63 -4.03
N MET A 180 -15.29 -2.47 -5.29
CA MET A 180 -15.83 -1.20 -5.77
C MET A 180 -17.13 -0.79 -5.05
N PHE A 181 -18.00 -1.74 -4.74
CA PHE A 181 -19.32 -1.44 -4.19
C PHE A 181 -19.38 -1.35 -2.66
N ILE A 182 -18.29 -1.66 -1.94
CA ILE A 182 -18.26 -1.59 -0.47
C ILE A 182 -17.94 -0.18 0.05
N ILE A 183 -17.58 0.75 -0.82
CA ILE A 183 -17.24 2.13 -0.47
C ILE A 183 -18.38 3.04 -0.94
N PRO A 184 -18.95 3.90 -0.08
CA PRO A 184 -19.93 4.89 -0.48
C PRO A 184 -19.38 5.87 -1.52
N LEU A 185 -20.19 6.28 -2.50
CA LEU A 185 -19.76 7.21 -3.56
C LEU A 185 -19.31 8.57 -3.00
N GLU A 186 -19.95 9.04 -1.94
CA GLU A 186 -19.63 10.31 -1.29
C GLU A 186 -18.48 10.22 -0.29
N ASN A 187 -17.91 9.00 -0.07
CA ASN A 187 -16.77 8.84 0.83
C ASN A 187 -15.58 9.66 0.35
N ARG A 188 -14.92 10.35 1.26
CA ARG A 188 -13.66 11.06 0.97
C ARG A 188 -12.58 10.01 0.69
N ILE A 189 -11.77 10.25 -0.32
CA ILE A 189 -10.63 9.40 -0.66
C ILE A 189 -9.47 10.26 -1.13
N GLU A 190 -8.29 9.93 -0.65
CA GLU A 190 -7.02 10.39 -1.19
C GLU A 190 -6.19 9.15 -1.49
N PHE A 191 -5.84 8.93 -2.75
CA PHE A 191 -5.04 7.78 -3.12
C PHE A 191 -3.59 8.17 -3.40
N CYS A 192 -2.67 7.22 -3.26
CA CYS A 192 -1.27 7.41 -3.60
C CYS A 192 -0.93 6.68 -4.89
N HIS A 193 -0.37 7.40 -5.87
CA HIS A 193 0.09 6.75 -7.09
C HIS A 193 1.18 5.71 -6.78
N PRO A 194 1.19 4.52 -7.42
CA PRO A 194 2.17 3.46 -7.12
C PRO A 194 3.64 3.90 -7.25
N GLU A 195 3.95 4.77 -8.21
CA GLU A 195 5.31 5.32 -8.36
C GLU A 195 5.68 6.25 -7.20
N ASP A 196 4.75 7.12 -6.76
CA ASP A 196 4.97 8.01 -5.63
C ASP A 196 5.13 7.22 -4.32
N ALA A 197 4.29 6.20 -4.12
CA ALA A 197 4.41 5.28 -3.00
C ALA A 197 5.79 4.59 -2.96
N THR A 198 6.26 4.13 -4.12
CA THR A 198 7.58 3.52 -4.25
C THR A 198 8.71 4.51 -3.97
N LEU A 199 8.58 5.75 -4.48
CA LEU A 199 9.54 6.82 -4.25
C LEU A 199 9.60 7.22 -2.77
N ALA A 200 8.46 7.27 -2.08
CA ALA A 200 8.41 7.55 -0.64
C ALA A 200 9.20 6.51 0.16
N ILE A 201 9.05 5.21 -0.16
CA ILE A 201 9.82 4.14 0.50
C ILE A 201 11.31 4.28 0.23
N LEU A 202 11.71 4.46 -1.02
CA LEU A 202 13.11 4.64 -1.40
C LEU A 202 13.73 5.83 -0.65
N LYS A 203 13.06 6.97 -0.65
CA LYS A 203 13.55 8.19 0.02
C LYS A 203 13.55 8.06 1.53
N SER A 204 12.63 7.31 2.13
CA SER A 204 12.66 7.03 3.57
C SER A 204 13.91 6.24 3.99
N VAL A 205 14.43 5.35 3.14
CA VAL A 205 15.71 4.68 3.39
C VAL A 205 16.87 5.66 3.17
N LYS A 206 16.88 6.40 2.07
CA LYS A 206 17.99 7.32 1.71
C LYS A 206 18.15 8.50 2.68
N HIS A 207 17.04 9.01 3.16
CA HIS A 207 16.99 10.14 4.09
C HIS A 207 16.59 9.70 5.50
N PHE A 208 16.96 8.49 5.90
CA PHE A 208 16.49 7.89 7.15
C PHE A 208 16.73 8.76 8.37
N GLY A 209 17.87 9.46 8.43
CA GLY A 209 18.19 10.37 9.53
C GLY A 209 17.16 11.48 9.78
N THR A 210 16.46 11.93 8.73
CA THR A 210 15.43 12.99 8.84
C THR A 210 14.03 12.45 9.20
N VAL A 211 13.78 11.17 8.91
CA VAL A 211 12.47 10.53 9.14
C VAL A 211 12.48 9.54 10.31
N LYS A 212 13.61 9.35 10.95
CA LYS A 212 13.80 8.44 12.09
C LYS A 212 12.81 8.76 13.21
N CYS A 213 12.21 7.69 13.79
CA CYS A 213 11.23 7.75 14.87
C CYS A 213 9.93 8.50 14.54
N LYS A 214 9.63 8.70 13.24
CA LYS A 214 8.39 9.36 12.79
C LYS A 214 7.35 8.36 12.31
N THR A 215 6.09 8.78 12.40
CA THR A 215 4.96 8.16 11.70
C THR A 215 4.49 9.13 10.63
N LEU A 216 4.63 8.78 9.36
CA LEU A 216 4.33 9.63 8.22
C LEU A 216 3.13 9.12 7.43
N MET A 217 2.22 10.02 7.07
CA MET A 217 1.17 9.71 6.08
C MET A 217 1.74 9.75 4.68
N ILE A 218 1.51 8.70 3.91
CA ILE A 218 1.93 8.61 2.51
C ILE A 218 0.70 8.52 1.62
N SER A 219 0.40 9.60 0.93
CA SER A 219 -0.72 9.75 0.03
C SER A 219 -0.41 10.73 -1.11
N GLY A 220 -1.34 10.94 -2.03
CA GLY A 220 -1.14 11.77 -3.21
C GLY A 220 -1.13 13.28 -2.97
N GLY A 221 -1.51 13.73 -1.78
CA GLY A 221 -1.60 15.15 -1.42
C GLY A 221 -2.86 15.85 -1.92
N PRO A 222 -2.93 17.19 -1.79
CA PRO A 222 -4.15 17.95 -2.04
C PRO A 222 -4.76 17.73 -3.43
N SER A 223 -3.95 17.51 -4.46
CA SER A 223 -4.41 17.27 -5.83
C SER A 223 -5.12 15.92 -6.03
N GLN A 224 -5.02 15.01 -5.04
CA GLN A 224 -5.63 13.68 -5.07
C GLN A 224 -6.79 13.55 -4.05
N ARG A 225 -7.22 14.65 -3.44
CA ARG A 225 -8.36 14.69 -2.52
C ARG A 225 -9.65 14.80 -3.30
N ILE A 226 -10.31 13.68 -3.49
CA ILE A 226 -11.53 13.56 -4.29
C ILE A 226 -12.62 12.83 -3.52
N ARG A 227 -13.81 12.73 -4.10
CA ARG A 227 -14.83 11.79 -3.67
C ARG A 227 -14.63 10.45 -4.37
N TYR A 228 -15.07 9.38 -3.75
CA TYR A 228 -14.91 8.04 -4.34
C TYR A 228 -15.61 7.92 -5.71
N LYS A 229 -16.74 8.61 -5.90
CA LYS A 229 -17.42 8.70 -7.18
C LYS A 229 -16.51 9.19 -8.32
N ASP A 230 -15.66 10.18 -8.03
CA ASP A 230 -14.79 10.78 -9.06
C ASP A 230 -13.69 9.79 -9.48
N LEU A 231 -13.16 9.00 -8.52
CA LEU A 231 -12.20 7.93 -8.81
C LEU A 231 -12.84 6.82 -9.66
N VAL A 232 -14.06 6.38 -9.29
CA VAL A 232 -14.79 5.33 -10.02
C VAL A 232 -15.15 5.80 -11.43
N ASP A 233 -15.65 7.03 -11.56
CA ASP A 233 -16.02 7.62 -12.86
C ASP A 233 -14.79 7.75 -13.77
N THR A 234 -13.67 8.26 -13.25
CA THR A 234 -12.39 8.35 -13.99
C THR A 234 -11.90 6.98 -14.44
N ALA A 235 -11.88 6.00 -13.53
CA ALA A 235 -11.41 4.65 -13.84
C ALA A 235 -12.28 3.94 -14.88
N LEU A 236 -13.61 4.02 -14.75
CA LEU A 236 -14.55 3.43 -15.71
C LEU A 236 -14.60 4.22 -17.01
N GLY A 237 -14.54 5.56 -16.93
CA GLY A 237 -14.52 6.45 -18.10
C GLY A 237 -13.33 6.20 -19.03
N THR A 238 -12.18 5.77 -18.48
CA THR A 238 -11.03 5.31 -19.27
C THR A 238 -11.40 4.19 -20.26
N PHE A 239 -12.38 3.36 -19.90
CA PHE A 239 -12.91 2.27 -20.75
C PHE A 239 -14.24 2.61 -21.44
N GLY A 240 -14.73 3.85 -21.34
CA GLY A 240 -16.01 4.26 -21.90
C GLY A 240 -17.22 3.69 -21.15
N LEU A 241 -17.04 3.24 -19.90
CA LEU A 241 -18.11 2.72 -19.06
C LEU A 241 -18.69 3.84 -18.19
N PRO A 242 -20.03 3.91 -18.03
CA PRO A 242 -20.66 4.90 -17.17
C PRO A 242 -20.53 4.52 -15.68
N LEU A 243 -20.66 5.52 -14.81
CA LEU A 243 -20.75 5.30 -13.37
C LEU A 243 -21.97 4.41 -13.04
N PRO A 244 -21.80 3.36 -12.20
CA PRO A 244 -22.92 2.54 -11.74
C PRO A 244 -23.92 3.34 -10.90
N PRO A 245 -25.22 2.94 -10.87
CA PRO A 245 -26.22 3.60 -10.04
C PRO A 245 -25.89 3.55 -8.55
N ASP A 246 -26.18 4.61 -7.81
CA ASP A 246 -25.92 4.81 -6.39
C ASP A 246 -26.38 3.65 -5.48
N TYR A 247 -27.51 3.04 -5.79
CA TYR A 247 -28.08 1.97 -4.97
C TYR A 247 -27.21 0.70 -4.93
N LYS A 248 -26.22 0.58 -5.82
CA LYS A 248 -25.24 -0.53 -5.81
C LYS A 248 -24.12 -0.35 -4.80
N PHE A 249 -23.89 0.87 -4.36
CA PHE A 249 -22.81 1.20 -3.44
C PHE A 249 -23.27 1.12 -1.98
N ALA A 250 -22.35 0.78 -1.09
CA ALA A 250 -22.61 0.80 0.33
C ALA A 250 -23.03 2.20 0.82
N LYS A 251 -23.70 2.25 1.96
CA LYS A 251 -24.09 3.51 2.63
C LYS A 251 -23.30 3.76 3.91
N GLU A 252 -22.77 2.68 4.50
CA GLU A 252 -21.98 2.79 5.72
C GLU A 252 -20.61 3.41 5.45
N PRO A 253 -20.13 4.33 6.31
CA PRO A 253 -18.84 4.97 6.16
C PRO A 253 -17.70 3.95 6.05
N PHE A 254 -16.78 4.20 5.13
CA PHE A 254 -15.62 3.35 4.92
C PHE A 254 -14.34 4.01 5.47
N ALA A 255 -13.34 3.19 5.85
CA ALA A 255 -12.10 3.65 6.47
C ALA A 255 -11.12 4.29 5.45
N LEU A 256 -11.60 5.31 4.73
CA LEU A 256 -10.86 6.15 3.81
C LEU A 256 -11.21 7.61 4.05
N ASP A 257 -10.23 8.50 3.89
CA ASP A 257 -10.41 9.94 4.09
C ASP A 257 -9.36 10.74 3.30
N TRP A 258 -9.25 12.02 3.58
CA TRP A 258 -8.16 12.91 3.19
C TRP A 258 -7.13 12.98 4.32
N TYR A 259 -5.86 13.10 3.96
CA TYR A 259 -4.75 12.97 4.91
C TYR A 259 -3.85 14.20 4.89
N ASP A 260 -3.27 14.52 6.03
CA ASP A 260 -2.21 15.53 6.12
C ASP A 260 -0.87 14.87 5.75
N THR A 261 -0.40 15.20 4.57
CA THR A 261 0.87 14.73 4.02
C THR A 261 1.93 15.82 3.97
N SER A 262 1.71 16.97 4.62
CA SER A 262 2.62 18.14 4.56
C SER A 262 4.02 17.77 5.02
N GLU A 263 4.16 17.16 6.20
CA GLU A 263 5.46 16.74 6.74
C GLU A 263 6.14 15.69 5.84
N SER A 264 5.41 14.66 5.41
CA SER A 264 6.00 13.62 4.56
C SER A 264 6.41 14.15 3.20
N GLN A 265 5.67 15.09 2.62
CA GLN A 265 6.02 15.73 1.36
C GLN A 265 7.23 16.64 1.52
N GLU A 266 7.30 17.41 2.60
CA GLU A 266 8.47 18.27 2.92
C GLU A 266 9.74 17.42 3.05
N LEU A 267 9.70 16.35 3.85
CA LEU A 267 10.86 15.49 4.14
C LEU A 267 11.27 14.61 2.95
N LEU A 268 10.30 14.10 2.20
CA LEU A 268 10.55 13.09 1.18
C LEU A 268 10.36 13.60 -0.25
N ASN A 269 9.62 14.68 -0.48
CA ASN A 269 9.36 15.26 -1.81
C ASN A 269 9.00 14.19 -2.86
N TYR A 270 8.00 13.31 -2.54
CA TYR A 270 7.66 12.12 -3.31
C TYR A 270 6.43 12.28 -4.21
N GLN A 271 5.54 13.26 -3.92
CA GLN A 271 4.31 13.49 -4.69
C GLN A 271 4.64 14.11 -6.06
N LYS A 272 4.53 13.34 -7.11
CA LYS A 272 4.89 13.69 -8.50
C LYS A 272 3.79 13.41 -9.50
N LYS A 273 2.85 12.53 -9.14
CA LYS A 273 1.84 11.96 -10.03
C LYS A 273 0.44 12.45 -9.67
N THR A 274 -0.42 12.53 -10.68
CA THR A 274 -1.80 13.00 -10.57
C THR A 274 -2.80 11.87 -10.89
N LEU A 275 -4.10 12.15 -10.72
CA LEU A 275 -5.18 11.25 -11.15
C LEU A 275 -5.14 11.04 -12.69
N ASP A 276 -4.80 12.11 -13.44
CA ASP A 276 -4.65 12.01 -14.89
C ASP A 276 -3.49 11.07 -15.28
N ASP A 277 -2.38 11.13 -14.56
CA ASP A 277 -1.27 10.20 -14.79
C ASP A 277 -1.68 8.76 -14.51
N TYR A 278 -2.43 8.53 -13.43
CA TYR A 278 -2.98 7.20 -13.14
C TYR A 278 -3.93 6.71 -14.24
N SER A 279 -4.81 7.58 -14.74
CA SER A 279 -5.71 7.27 -15.86
C SER A 279 -4.95 6.90 -17.13
N LYS A 280 -3.90 7.65 -17.48
CA LYS A 280 -3.01 7.37 -18.63
C LYS A 280 -2.27 6.04 -18.45
N ASP A 281 -1.71 5.79 -17.26
CA ASP A 281 -1.02 4.54 -16.95
C ASP A 281 -1.97 3.34 -16.99
N LEU A 282 -3.21 3.52 -16.55
CA LEU A 282 -4.25 2.50 -16.66
C LEU A 282 -4.59 2.21 -18.12
N ALA A 283 -4.80 3.25 -18.94
CA ALA A 283 -5.07 3.11 -20.38
C ALA A 283 -3.91 2.41 -21.12
N ALA A 284 -2.67 2.76 -20.79
CA ALA A 284 -1.49 2.19 -21.46
C ALA A 284 -1.29 0.68 -21.20
N LYS A 285 -1.89 0.13 -20.15
CA LYS A 285 -1.84 -1.32 -19.84
C LYS A 285 -2.77 -2.17 -20.72
N PHE A 286 -3.72 -1.54 -21.37
CA PHE A 286 -4.64 -2.23 -22.26
C PHE A 286 -4.31 -1.89 -23.72
N PRO A 287 -4.23 -2.88 -24.63
CA PRO A 287 -3.98 -2.62 -26.04
C PRO A 287 -5.01 -1.64 -26.61
N SER A 288 -4.54 -0.59 -27.29
CA SER A 288 -5.41 0.42 -27.92
C SER A 288 -6.58 -0.16 -28.72
N PRO A 289 -6.39 -1.26 -29.52
CA PRO A 289 -7.53 -1.91 -30.19
C PRO A 289 -8.60 -2.44 -29.27
N MET A 290 -8.20 -2.91 -28.06
CA MET A 290 -9.16 -3.46 -27.08
C MET A 290 -9.98 -2.34 -26.43
N ILE A 291 -9.38 -1.22 -26.08
CA ILE A 291 -10.09 -0.03 -25.56
C ILE A 291 -11.02 0.51 -26.64
N THR A 292 -10.53 0.68 -27.88
CA THR A 292 -11.33 1.15 -29.01
C THR A 292 -12.49 0.17 -29.32
N LEU A 293 -12.23 -1.14 -29.25
CA LEU A 293 -13.26 -2.16 -29.42
C LEU A 293 -14.31 -2.08 -28.29
N MET A 294 -13.87 -1.97 -27.03
CA MET A 294 -14.77 -1.78 -25.90
C MET A 294 -15.61 -0.50 -26.06
N GLN A 295 -15.01 0.63 -26.36
CA GLN A 295 -15.70 1.90 -26.62
C GLN A 295 -16.68 1.83 -27.79
N ARG A 296 -16.30 1.14 -28.88
CA ARG A 296 -17.11 1.02 -30.11
C ARG A 296 -18.25 0.01 -29.98
N PHE A 297 -18.05 -1.09 -29.25
CA PHE A 297 -19.06 -2.14 -29.05
C PHE A 297 -19.84 -1.99 -27.75
N ILE A 298 -19.26 -1.31 -26.74
CA ILE A 298 -19.92 -0.97 -25.48
C ILE A 298 -20.51 0.44 -25.55
N GLY A 299 -21.04 0.85 -26.68
CA GLY A 299 -21.75 2.15 -26.81
C GLY A 299 -22.67 2.42 -25.60
N PRO A 300 -23.12 3.64 -25.33
CA PRO A 300 -23.82 4.05 -24.09
C PRO A 300 -24.91 3.08 -23.60
N SER A 301 -25.58 2.40 -24.56
CA SER A 301 -26.63 1.43 -24.26
C SER A 301 -26.12 0.10 -23.73
N LEU A 302 -25.02 -0.43 -24.29
CA LEU A 302 -24.43 -1.68 -23.86
C LEU A 302 -23.57 -1.47 -22.58
N GLY A 303 -22.93 -0.30 -22.44
CA GLY A 303 -22.25 0.12 -21.22
C GLY A 303 -23.21 0.11 -20.02
N LYS A 304 -24.42 0.68 -20.17
CA LYS A 304 -25.47 0.60 -19.15
C LYS A 304 -25.90 -0.84 -18.82
N TYR A 305 -25.90 -1.74 -19.81
CA TYR A 305 -26.23 -3.15 -19.59
C TYR A 305 -25.11 -3.88 -18.82
N ILE A 306 -23.84 -3.68 -19.20
CA ILE A 306 -22.68 -4.23 -18.49
C ILE A 306 -22.64 -3.75 -17.05
N VAL A 307 -22.82 -2.45 -16.83
CA VAL A 307 -22.88 -1.85 -15.48
C VAL A 307 -24.07 -2.39 -14.66
N ARG A 308 -25.17 -2.79 -15.29
CA ARG A 308 -26.27 -3.47 -14.60
C ARG A 308 -25.91 -4.88 -14.15
N LEU A 309 -25.04 -5.57 -14.89
CA LEU A 309 -24.55 -6.92 -14.55
C LEU A 309 -23.42 -6.91 -13.51
N MET A 310 -22.69 -5.81 -13.40
CA MET A 310 -21.71 -5.57 -12.33
C MET A 310 -22.41 -5.40 -10.99
#